data_201b848219474c4b8a507be5cd4ac758
#
_entry.id   201b848219474c4b8a507be5cd4ac758
#
_cell.length_a   1.000
_cell.length_b   1.000
_cell.length_c   1.000
_cell.angle_alpha   90.00
_cell.angle_beta   90.00
_cell.angle_gamma   90.00
#
_symmetry.space_group_name_H-M   'P 1'
#
loop_
_entity.id
_entity.type
_entity.pdbx_description
1 polymer ?
#
loop_
_entity_poly.entity_id
_entity_poly.type
_entity_poly.pdbx_seq_one_letter_code
_entity_poly.pdbx_strand_id
1 'polypeptide(L)'
;MTYKYIITQSLAMLMSLASNAFEVKSGQPVVVSADTARMEPVAKTALKMLKGDIRKVLGSEMKLVDTSVNSAIILQEDAAAFAYKKEAFLLKSANGCLYIKGSDGHGLAYGILEVSRLLGVSPWEWWADAEPRQLKAFSLKEGYHNEQAPSVEYRGIFINDEDWGLMPWSGKTYEPSDIKGHIGPKTNARIFELLLRLRANTYWPAMHECTRPFFLTEGNREVAQQYGIYIGGSHCEPMASSTAGEW
;
A
#
# COMPACT_ATOMS: atom_id res chain seq x y z
N MET A 1 -28.28 -10.59 60.79
CA MET A 1 -28.80 -10.46 59.42
C MET A 1 -28.17 -9.23 58.72
N THR A 2 -26.87 -9.15 58.49
CA THR A 2 -26.28 -7.93 57.92
C THR A 2 -24.90 -8.17 57.25
N TYR A 3 -24.63 -9.35 56.72
CA TYR A 3 -23.34 -9.61 56.03
C TYR A 3 -23.46 -10.09 54.56
N LYS A 4 -24.67 -10.12 54.00
CA LYS A 4 -24.87 -10.61 52.61
C LYS A 4 -24.97 -9.52 51.55
N TYR A 5 -24.96 -8.23 51.88
CA TYR A 5 -25.15 -7.14 50.89
C TYR A 5 -23.87 -6.40 50.48
N ILE A 6 -22.71 -6.70 51.08
CA ILE A 6 -21.46 -5.98 50.76
C ILE A 6 -20.66 -6.67 49.66
N ILE A 7 -20.90 -7.95 49.39
CA ILE A 7 -20.12 -8.69 48.34
C ILE A 7 -20.65 -8.48 46.91
N THR A 8 -21.89 -8.06 46.76
CA THR A 8 -22.51 -7.87 45.42
C THR A 8 -22.19 -6.54 44.74
N GLN A 9 -21.76 -5.52 45.47
CA GLN A 9 -21.38 -4.23 44.88
C GLN A 9 -19.92 -4.15 44.46
N SER A 10 -19.04 -4.97 45.00
CA SER A 10 -17.61 -4.99 44.58
C SER A 10 -17.34 -5.77 43.30
N LEU A 11 -18.28 -6.60 42.83
CA LEU A 11 -18.12 -7.39 41.61
C LEU A 11 -18.64 -6.65 40.36
N ALA A 12 -19.44 -5.60 40.53
CA ALA A 12 -19.94 -4.80 39.39
C ALA A 12 -18.98 -3.70 38.93
N MET A 13 -17.92 -3.42 39.68
CA MET A 13 -16.97 -2.35 39.39
C MET A 13 -15.69 -2.83 38.69
N LEU A 14 -15.58 -4.14 38.42
CA LEU A 14 -14.44 -4.72 37.67
C LEU A 14 -14.75 -5.06 36.21
N MET A 15 -15.90 -4.67 35.68
CA MET A 15 -16.30 -4.97 34.28
C MET A 15 -16.26 -3.76 33.32
N SER A 16 -15.41 -2.78 33.51
CA SER A 16 -15.37 -1.63 32.62
C SER A 16 -13.95 -1.13 32.34
N LEU A 17 -13.03 -2.04 32.15
CA LEU A 17 -11.85 -1.76 31.34
C LEU A 17 -11.95 -2.62 30.05
N ALA A 18 -13.04 -2.43 29.31
CA ALA A 18 -13.04 -2.80 27.90
C ALA A 18 -11.95 -1.94 27.26
N SER A 19 -10.79 -2.53 27.00
CA SER A 19 -9.76 -1.88 26.20
C SER A 19 -10.45 -1.47 24.89
N ASN A 20 -10.45 -0.19 24.56
CA ASN A 20 -10.97 0.32 23.29
C ASN A 20 -10.03 -0.11 22.17
N ALA A 21 -9.98 -1.41 21.91
CA ALA A 21 -9.23 -1.97 20.80
C ALA A 21 -9.79 -1.43 19.49
N PHE A 22 -8.92 -1.15 18.53
CA PHE A 22 -9.36 -0.88 17.17
C PHE A 22 -10.04 -2.12 16.59
N GLU A 23 -11.25 -1.97 16.06
CA GLU A 23 -11.98 -3.06 15.40
C GLU A 23 -12.79 -2.52 14.21
N VAL A 24 -12.75 -3.24 13.09
CA VAL A 24 -13.63 -3.08 11.93
C VAL A 24 -14.28 -4.42 11.60
N LYS A 25 -15.59 -4.40 11.29
CA LYS A 25 -16.39 -5.61 11.07
C LYS A 25 -16.80 -5.78 9.62
N SER A 26 -16.88 -7.03 9.18
CA SER A 26 -17.37 -7.40 7.86
C SER A 26 -18.75 -6.79 7.58
N GLY A 27 -18.91 -6.26 6.36
CA GLY A 27 -20.16 -5.65 5.90
C GLY A 27 -20.46 -4.26 6.47
N GLN A 28 -19.66 -3.77 7.42
CA GLN A 28 -19.82 -2.41 7.94
C GLN A 28 -18.87 -1.43 7.25
N PRO A 29 -19.30 -0.18 6.97
CA PRO A 29 -18.42 0.82 6.37
C PRO A 29 -17.18 1.09 7.22
N VAL A 30 -15.99 1.08 6.60
CA VAL A 30 -14.74 1.51 7.23
C VAL A 30 -14.52 2.98 6.92
N VAL A 31 -14.63 3.84 7.94
CA VAL A 31 -14.46 5.28 7.78
C VAL A 31 -12.98 5.62 7.95
N VAL A 32 -12.40 6.27 6.94
CA VAL A 32 -10.99 6.68 6.89
C VAL A 32 -10.89 8.18 6.76
N SER A 33 -10.24 8.83 7.71
CA SER A 33 -9.91 10.25 7.65
C SER A 33 -8.61 10.47 6.88
N ALA A 34 -8.66 11.30 5.83
CA ALA A 34 -7.51 11.64 5.00
C ALA A 34 -7.68 13.01 4.34
N ASP A 35 -6.68 13.87 4.42
CA ASP A 35 -6.60 15.09 3.59
C ASP A 35 -6.12 14.72 2.18
N THR A 36 -7.04 14.20 1.37
CA THR A 36 -6.71 13.74 0.01
C THR A 36 -6.25 14.85 -0.93
N ALA A 37 -6.53 16.11 -0.61
CA ALA A 37 -6.08 17.24 -1.43
C ALA A 37 -4.56 17.42 -1.35
N ARG A 38 -3.98 17.18 -0.17
CA ARG A 38 -2.54 17.34 0.09
C ARG A 38 -1.73 16.05 -0.09
N MET A 39 -2.38 14.89 -0.13
CA MET A 39 -1.68 13.61 -0.29
C MET A 39 -0.91 13.55 -1.61
N GLU A 40 0.31 13.01 -1.53
CA GLU A 40 1.10 12.66 -2.72
C GLU A 40 0.44 11.54 -3.56
N PRO A 41 0.72 11.45 -4.87
CA PRO A 41 0.14 10.44 -5.76
C PRO A 41 0.31 9.01 -5.26
N VAL A 42 1.48 8.66 -4.74
CA VAL A 42 1.79 7.31 -4.21
C VAL A 42 0.90 6.95 -3.02
N ALA A 43 0.65 7.88 -2.11
CA ALA A 43 -0.22 7.66 -0.96
C ALA A 43 -1.70 7.51 -1.38
N LYS A 44 -2.16 8.31 -2.37
CA LYS A 44 -3.50 8.14 -2.97
C LYS A 44 -3.64 6.77 -3.63
N THR A 45 -2.60 6.30 -4.31
CA THR A 45 -2.58 4.98 -4.95
C THR A 45 -2.68 3.87 -3.90
N ALA A 46 -1.87 3.94 -2.83
CA ALA A 46 -1.94 2.99 -1.73
C ALA A 46 -3.32 2.98 -1.04
N LEU A 47 -3.94 4.14 -0.90
CA LEU A 47 -5.29 4.25 -0.35
C LEU A 47 -6.35 3.59 -1.26
N LYS A 48 -6.21 3.73 -2.57
CA LYS A 48 -7.06 3.02 -3.55
C LYS A 48 -6.86 1.50 -3.47
N MET A 49 -5.61 1.03 -3.29
CA MET A 49 -5.30 -0.38 -3.10
C MET A 49 -5.94 -0.90 -1.81
N LEU A 50 -5.77 -0.21 -0.68
CA LEU A 50 -6.39 -0.58 0.60
C LEU A 50 -7.92 -0.67 0.50
N LYS A 51 -8.56 0.25 -0.23
CA LYS A 51 -10.00 0.19 -0.49
C LYS A 51 -10.42 -1.11 -1.16
N GLY A 52 -9.65 -1.56 -2.15
CA GLY A 52 -9.85 -2.86 -2.82
C GLY A 52 -9.66 -4.03 -1.86
N ASP A 53 -8.63 -3.99 -1.04
CA ASP A 53 -8.28 -5.04 -0.09
C ASP A 53 -9.33 -5.17 1.04
N ILE A 54 -9.81 -4.07 1.58
CA ILE A 54 -10.92 -4.04 2.56
C ILE A 54 -12.18 -4.70 1.97
N ARG A 55 -12.49 -4.40 0.70
CA ARG A 55 -13.64 -5.02 0.02
C ARG A 55 -13.45 -6.52 -0.15
N LYS A 56 -12.27 -6.98 -0.55
CA LYS A 56 -11.95 -8.41 -0.73
C LYS A 56 -12.01 -9.17 0.60
N VAL A 57 -11.42 -8.61 1.66
CA VAL A 57 -11.25 -9.31 2.94
C VAL A 57 -12.47 -9.21 3.84
N LEU A 58 -13.10 -8.03 3.93
CA LEU A 58 -14.20 -7.76 4.86
C LEU A 58 -15.57 -7.64 4.18
N GLY A 59 -15.64 -7.62 2.84
CA GLY A 59 -16.88 -7.29 2.13
C GLY A 59 -17.41 -5.88 2.46
N SER A 60 -16.53 -4.98 2.90
CA SER A 60 -16.87 -3.66 3.43
C SER A 60 -16.53 -2.55 2.44
N GLU A 61 -17.34 -1.49 2.44
CA GLU A 61 -17.00 -0.27 1.70
C GLU A 61 -16.14 0.66 2.57
N MET A 62 -15.09 1.22 1.98
CA MET A 62 -14.28 2.27 2.60
C MET A 62 -14.85 3.64 2.25
N LYS A 63 -15.14 4.46 3.28
CA LYS A 63 -15.61 5.83 3.15
C LYS A 63 -14.51 6.81 3.55
N LEU A 64 -14.18 7.73 2.66
CA LEU A 64 -13.22 8.80 2.95
C LEU A 64 -13.94 10.03 3.50
N VAL A 65 -13.35 10.63 4.52
CA VAL A 65 -13.79 11.86 5.16
C VAL A 65 -12.58 12.77 5.44
N ASP A 66 -12.80 14.05 5.54
CA ASP A 66 -11.77 15.06 5.85
C ASP A 66 -11.61 15.38 7.34
N THR A 67 -12.40 14.73 8.18
CA THR A 67 -12.39 14.90 9.63
C THR A 67 -12.09 13.58 10.35
N SER A 68 -11.38 13.65 11.47
CA SER A 68 -11.11 12.50 12.33
C SER A 68 -12.29 12.09 13.22
N VAL A 69 -13.34 12.89 13.28
CA VAL A 69 -14.53 12.59 14.10
C VAL A 69 -15.25 11.36 13.55
N ASN A 70 -15.45 10.35 14.40
CA ASN A 70 -16.05 9.06 14.06
C ASN A 70 -15.30 8.26 12.97
N SER A 71 -14.00 8.53 12.76
CA SER A 71 -13.17 7.77 11.83
C SER A 71 -12.52 6.59 12.56
N ALA A 72 -12.54 5.41 11.92
CA ALA A 72 -11.86 4.22 12.43
C ALA A 72 -10.35 4.26 12.12
N ILE A 73 -9.97 4.80 10.97
CA ILE A 73 -8.56 4.94 10.52
C ILE A 73 -8.28 6.41 10.26
N ILE A 74 -7.15 6.90 10.75
CA ILE A 74 -6.73 8.29 10.63
C ILE A 74 -5.35 8.34 9.97
N LEU A 75 -5.27 8.98 8.78
CA LEU A 75 -4.04 9.11 8.01
C LEU A 75 -3.41 10.48 8.22
N GLN A 76 -2.09 10.53 8.36
CA GLN A 76 -1.35 11.76 8.66
C GLN A 76 0.08 11.71 8.10
N GLU A 77 0.51 12.77 7.43
CA GLU A 77 1.94 12.98 7.14
C GLU A 77 2.55 13.86 8.24
N ASP A 78 3.68 13.42 8.79
CA ASP A 78 4.35 14.09 9.91
C ASP A 78 5.86 13.76 9.91
N ALA A 79 6.63 14.46 9.09
CA ALA A 79 8.07 14.23 8.97
C ALA A 79 8.82 14.40 10.31
N ALA A 80 8.37 15.35 11.15
CA ALA A 80 9.00 15.62 12.44
C ALA A 80 8.87 14.43 13.43
N ALA A 81 7.75 13.69 13.37
CA ALA A 81 7.54 12.52 14.21
C ALA A 81 8.59 11.41 13.97
N PHE A 82 9.25 11.41 12.83
CA PHE A 82 10.27 10.42 12.45
C PHE A 82 11.70 10.98 12.45
N ALA A 83 11.93 12.14 13.07
CA ALA A 83 13.22 12.85 13.00
C ALA A 83 13.71 13.01 11.54
N TYR A 84 12.79 13.30 10.62
CA TYR A 84 13.02 13.48 9.18
C TYR A 84 13.62 12.29 8.44
N LYS A 85 13.49 11.07 8.99
CA LYS A 85 13.80 9.84 8.24
C LYS A 85 12.82 9.70 7.09
N LYS A 86 13.33 9.47 5.89
CA LYS A 86 12.52 9.27 4.69
C LYS A 86 11.79 7.92 4.71
N GLU A 87 10.63 7.88 4.09
CA GLU A 87 9.85 6.66 3.84
C GLU A 87 9.53 5.86 5.12
N ALA A 88 9.53 6.52 6.27
CA ALA A 88 9.18 5.91 7.55
C ALA A 88 7.67 5.93 7.76
N PHE A 89 7.15 4.93 8.47
CA PHE A 89 5.76 4.89 8.88
C PHE A 89 5.58 4.39 10.32
N LEU A 90 4.44 4.76 10.88
CA LEU A 90 3.98 4.30 12.19
C LEU A 90 2.51 3.91 12.10
N LEU A 91 2.18 2.70 12.57
CA LEU A 91 0.82 2.29 12.91
C LEU A 91 0.67 2.28 14.44
N LYS A 92 -0.34 2.96 14.97
CA LYS A 92 -0.65 2.97 16.39
C LYS A 92 -2.15 2.88 16.62
N SER A 93 -2.60 1.92 17.43
CA SER A 93 -3.99 1.89 17.88
C SER A 93 -4.14 2.63 19.21
N ALA A 94 -5.12 3.48 19.32
CA ALA A 94 -5.48 4.20 20.54
C ALA A 94 -6.95 4.65 20.47
N ASN A 95 -7.65 4.53 21.59
CA ASN A 95 -9.03 5.00 21.77
C ASN A 95 -10.01 4.46 20.69
N GLY A 96 -9.85 3.21 20.31
CA GLY A 96 -10.68 2.57 19.26
C GLY A 96 -10.35 2.95 17.83
N CYS A 97 -9.33 3.78 17.58
CA CYS A 97 -8.89 4.22 16.26
C CYS A 97 -7.53 3.61 15.89
N LEU A 98 -7.27 3.49 14.60
CA LEU A 98 -5.96 3.19 14.04
C LEU A 98 -5.38 4.46 13.41
N TYR A 99 -4.28 4.94 13.96
CA TYR A 99 -3.50 6.04 13.43
C TYR A 99 -2.41 5.49 12.53
N ILE A 100 -2.32 6.02 11.30
CA ILE A 100 -1.28 5.71 10.34
C ILE A 100 -0.56 7.01 10.04
N LYS A 101 0.71 7.09 10.42
CA LYS A 101 1.57 8.22 10.12
C LYS A 101 2.63 7.82 9.11
N GLY A 102 2.92 8.70 8.17
CA GLY A 102 4.07 8.61 7.26
C GLY A 102 4.96 9.83 7.42
N SER A 103 6.27 9.65 7.25
CA SER A 103 7.22 10.78 7.20
C SER A 103 7.09 11.62 5.94
N ASP A 104 6.58 10.99 4.88
CA ASP A 104 6.36 11.51 3.54
C ASP A 104 5.31 10.66 2.82
N GLY A 105 5.03 10.94 1.55
CA GLY A 105 4.05 10.20 0.77
C GLY A 105 4.35 8.70 0.64
N HIS A 106 5.62 8.30 0.50
CA HIS A 106 6.01 6.89 0.47
C HIS A 106 5.83 6.23 1.83
N GLY A 107 6.30 6.87 2.90
CA GLY A 107 6.09 6.37 4.26
C GLY A 107 4.61 6.17 4.57
N LEU A 108 3.76 7.13 4.19
CA LEU A 108 2.32 6.99 4.35
C LEU A 108 1.76 5.84 3.51
N ALA A 109 2.21 5.68 2.25
CA ALA A 109 1.80 4.57 1.39
C ALA A 109 2.17 3.21 1.99
N TYR A 110 3.38 3.06 2.52
CA TYR A 110 3.81 1.82 3.18
C TYR A 110 3.02 1.53 4.46
N GLY A 111 2.71 2.55 5.25
CA GLY A 111 1.84 2.41 6.42
C GLY A 111 0.42 1.96 6.04
N ILE A 112 -0.16 2.52 4.99
CA ILE A 112 -1.46 2.11 4.45
C ILE A 112 -1.43 0.66 4.00
N LEU A 113 -0.40 0.24 3.24
CA LEU A 113 -0.26 -1.12 2.74
C LEU A 113 0.14 -2.13 3.83
N GLU A 114 0.71 -1.67 4.95
CA GLU A 114 0.90 -2.50 6.13
C GLU A 114 -0.44 -2.96 6.72
N VAL A 115 -1.49 -2.14 6.65
CA VAL A 115 -2.85 -2.57 7.02
C VAL A 115 -3.33 -3.68 6.10
N SER A 116 -3.10 -3.57 4.78
CA SER A 116 -3.40 -4.65 3.83
C SER A 116 -2.69 -5.96 4.20
N ARG A 117 -1.40 -5.88 4.56
CA ARG A 117 -0.64 -7.05 5.02
C ARG A 117 -1.22 -7.65 6.31
N LEU A 118 -1.60 -6.82 7.27
CA LEU A 118 -2.23 -7.26 8.52
C LEU A 118 -3.63 -7.87 8.30
N LEU A 119 -4.35 -7.42 7.27
CA LEU A 119 -5.60 -8.03 6.80
C LEU A 119 -5.36 -9.40 6.12
N GLY A 120 -4.11 -9.80 5.89
CA GLY A 120 -3.75 -11.07 5.25
C GLY A 120 -3.66 -11.01 3.73
N VAL A 121 -3.60 -9.82 3.13
CA VAL A 121 -3.37 -9.66 1.70
C VAL A 121 -1.88 -9.86 1.39
N SER A 122 -1.58 -10.87 0.57
CA SER A 122 -0.23 -11.13 0.10
C SER A 122 0.25 -10.04 -0.87
N PRO A 123 1.53 -9.65 -0.86
CA PRO A 123 2.11 -8.86 -1.95
C PRO A 123 1.92 -9.50 -3.33
N TRP A 124 1.89 -10.83 -3.37
CA TRP A 124 1.74 -11.67 -4.57
C TRP A 124 0.28 -11.98 -4.92
N GLU A 125 -0.69 -11.29 -4.30
CA GLU A 125 -2.11 -11.55 -4.46
C GLU A 125 -2.50 -11.66 -5.93
N TRP A 126 -2.09 -10.71 -6.77
CA TRP A 126 -2.41 -10.71 -8.19
C TRP A 126 -1.46 -11.61 -9.02
N TRP A 127 -0.14 -11.58 -8.75
CA TRP A 127 0.85 -12.31 -9.56
C TRP A 127 0.87 -13.82 -9.34
N ALA A 128 0.41 -14.29 -8.19
CA ALA A 128 0.41 -15.70 -7.82
C ALA A 128 -1.00 -16.20 -7.46
N ASP A 129 -2.06 -15.49 -7.85
CA ASP A 129 -3.46 -15.82 -7.53
C ASP A 129 -3.66 -16.15 -6.03
N ALA A 130 -2.93 -15.42 -5.17
CA ALA A 130 -2.92 -15.64 -3.73
C ALA A 130 -4.07 -14.88 -3.06
N GLU A 131 -5.30 -15.31 -3.30
CA GLU A 131 -6.50 -14.68 -2.78
C GLU A 131 -6.51 -14.63 -1.24
N PRO A 132 -6.79 -13.46 -0.63
CA PRO A 132 -6.87 -13.35 0.82
C PRO A 132 -8.14 -14.03 1.35
N ARG A 133 -8.04 -14.56 2.59
CA ARG A 133 -9.21 -15.12 3.27
C ARG A 133 -10.16 -14.00 3.70
N GLN A 134 -11.45 -14.27 3.60
CA GLN A 134 -12.46 -13.39 4.16
C GLN A 134 -12.46 -13.46 5.69
N LEU A 135 -12.56 -12.31 6.33
CA LEU A 135 -12.61 -12.15 7.78
C LEU A 135 -13.97 -11.62 8.22
N LYS A 136 -14.43 -12.07 9.39
CA LYS A 136 -15.64 -11.50 10.04
C LYS A 136 -15.37 -10.16 10.71
N ALA A 137 -14.14 -9.97 11.17
CA ALA A 137 -13.65 -8.72 11.76
C ALA A 137 -12.12 -8.67 11.67
N PHE A 138 -11.59 -7.46 11.71
CA PHE A 138 -10.16 -7.19 11.90
C PHE A 138 -9.98 -6.27 13.11
N SER A 139 -9.12 -6.65 14.03
CA SER A 139 -8.88 -5.89 15.25
C SER A 139 -7.40 -5.84 15.60
N LEU A 140 -7.01 -4.76 16.28
CA LEU A 140 -5.69 -4.58 16.88
C LEU A 140 -5.88 -4.23 18.35
N LYS A 141 -5.05 -4.84 19.23
CA LYS A 141 -5.10 -4.54 20.67
C LYS A 141 -4.82 -3.06 20.93
N GLU A 142 -5.39 -2.51 22.00
CA GLU A 142 -5.06 -1.17 22.45
C GLU A 142 -3.54 -1.03 22.66
N GLY A 143 -2.98 0.10 22.23
CA GLY A 143 -1.54 0.34 22.29
C GLY A 143 -0.71 -0.47 21.27
N TYR A 144 -1.33 -1.08 20.24
CA TYR A 144 -0.56 -1.64 19.14
C TYR A 144 0.36 -0.56 18.56
N HIS A 145 1.62 -0.89 18.34
CA HIS A 145 2.64 0.02 17.83
C HIS A 145 3.54 -0.73 16.86
N ASN A 146 3.67 -0.20 15.65
CA ASN A 146 4.56 -0.73 14.62
C ASN A 146 5.16 0.45 13.86
N GLU A 147 6.42 0.77 14.17
CA GLU A 147 7.19 1.82 13.51
C GLU A 147 8.33 1.20 12.70
N GLN A 148 8.46 1.64 11.46
CA GLN A 148 9.50 1.15 10.56
C GLN A 148 10.01 2.26 9.66
N ALA A 149 11.30 2.16 9.33
CA ALA A 149 11.98 3.00 8.35
C ALA A 149 12.94 2.14 7.52
N PRO A 150 13.15 2.42 6.24
CA PRO A 150 14.11 1.69 5.43
C PRO A 150 15.53 1.99 5.86
N SER A 151 16.41 0.99 5.76
CA SER A 151 17.86 1.13 6.03
C SER A 151 18.66 1.57 4.79
N VAL A 152 18.05 1.46 3.60
CA VAL A 152 18.64 1.87 2.31
C VAL A 152 17.63 2.69 1.52
N GLU A 153 18.12 3.68 0.77
CA GLU A 153 17.26 4.63 0.06
C GLU A 153 16.56 3.99 -1.13
N TYR A 154 17.27 3.25 -1.98
CA TYR A 154 16.71 2.64 -3.18
C TYR A 154 16.57 1.13 -3.01
N ARG A 155 15.36 0.63 -3.25
CA ARG A 155 14.98 -0.78 -3.10
C ARG A 155 14.10 -1.16 -4.27
N GLY A 156 14.50 -2.16 -5.02
CA GLY A 156 13.73 -2.49 -6.22
C GLY A 156 14.21 -3.74 -6.93
N ILE A 157 13.74 -3.88 -8.15
CA ILE A 157 14.08 -5.01 -9.00
C ILE A 157 14.50 -4.51 -10.39
N PHE A 158 15.28 -5.35 -11.05
CA PHE A 158 15.54 -5.29 -12.47
C PHE A 158 14.76 -6.42 -13.15
N ILE A 159 13.96 -6.09 -14.16
CA ILE A 159 13.32 -7.08 -15.03
C ILE A 159 14.09 -7.13 -16.32
N ASN A 160 14.93 -8.15 -16.44
CA ASN A 160 15.66 -8.44 -17.64
C ASN A 160 14.85 -9.42 -18.51
N ASP A 161 13.85 -8.88 -19.20
CA ASP A 161 13.00 -9.68 -20.09
C ASP A 161 13.63 -9.75 -21.48
N GLU A 162 14.19 -10.89 -21.81
CA GLU A 162 14.84 -11.17 -23.09
C GLU A 162 13.85 -11.83 -24.07
N ASP A 163 12.65 -11.26 -24.23
CA ASP A 163 11.62 -11.63 -25.21
C ASP A 163 10.86 -12.92 -24.92
N TRP A 164 11.10 -13.56 -23.80
CA TRP A 164 10.63 -14.93 -23.56
C TRP A 164 9.45 -15.02 -22.60
N GLY A 165 9.26 -14.03 -21.75
CA GLY A 165 8.27 -14.08 -20.67
C GLY A 165 7.35 -12.88 -20.62
N LEU A 166 7.75 -11.85 -19.88
CA LEU A 166 6.88 -10.73 -19.55
C LEU A 166 6.45 -9.92 -20.77
N MET A 167 7.38 -9.61 -21.70
CA MET A 167 7.09 -8.79 -22.87
C MET A 167 6.06 -9.47 -23.80
N PRO A 168 6.25 -10.72 -24.25
CA PRO A 168 5.25 -11.36 -25.11
C PRO A 168 3.92 -11.60 -24.39
N TRP A 169 3.93 -11.88 -23.10
CA TRP A 169 2.68 -11.98 -22.32
C TRP A 169 1.97 -10.63 -22.21
N SER A 170 2.70 -9.57 -21.86
CA SER A 170 2.17 -8.22 -21.75
C SER A 170 1.52 -7.76 -23.05
N GLY A 171 2.25 -7.79 -24.17
CA GLY A 171 1.78 -7.32 -25.46
C GLY A 171 0.66 -8.17 -26.08
N LYS A 172 0.58 -9.48 -25.77
CA LYS A 172 -0.44 -10.37 -26.34
C LYS A 172 -1.69 -10.52 -25.47
N THR A 173 -1.53 -10.43 -24.16
CA THR A 173 -2.57 -10.86 -23.23
C THR A 173 -3.13 -9.71 -22.41
N TYR A 174 -2.30 -8.77 -22.01
CA TYR A 174 -2.68 -7.80 -20.99
C TYR A 174 -2.75 -6.35 -21.50
N GLU A 175 -1.82 -5.94 -22.36
CA GLU A 175 -1.85 -4.63 -23.02
C GLU A 175 -2.64 -4.67 -24.33
N PRO A 176 -3.02 -3.53 -24.92
CA PRO A 176 -3.65 -3.48 -26.24
C PRO A 176 -2.81 -4.11 -27.34
N SER A 177 -3.44 -4.85 -28.25
CA SER A 177 -2.78 -5.63 -29.29
C SER A 177 -2.12 -4.81 -30.42
N ASP A 178 -2.41 -3.51 -30.49
CA ASP A 178 -1.87 -2.58 -31.49
C ASP A 178 -0.44 -2.11 -31.19
N ILE A 179 0.04 -2.37 -29.96
CA ILE A 179 1.39 -1.97 -29.55
C ILE A 179 2.24 -3.23 -29.36
N LYS A 180 2.90 -3.66 -30.43
CA LYS A 180 3.79 -4.83 -30.40
C LYS A 180 5.09 -4.56 -29.64
N GLY A 181 5.56 -5.54 -28.90
CA GLY A 181 6.89 -5.51 -28.29
C GLY A 181 7.01 -4.52 -27.14
N HIS A 182 5.96 -4.31 -26.32
CA HIS A 182 6.09 -3.41 -25.21
C HIS A 182 5.47 -3.95 -23.91
N ILE A 183 6.07 -3.49 -22.83
CA ILE A 183 5.54 -3.61 -21.49
C ILE A 183 4.87 -2.28 -21.17
N GLY A 184 3.54 -2.25 -21.26
CA GLY A 184 2.77 -1.02 -21.18
C GLY A 184 2.37 -0.62 -19.77
N PRO A 185 1.58 0.45 -19.65
CA PRO A 185 1.23 1.04 -18.35
C PRO A 185 0.41 0.12 -17.45
N LYS A 186 -0.43 -0.76 -18.01
CA LYS A 186 -1.21 -1.71 -17.20
C LYS A 186 -0.31 -2.75 -16.55
N THR A 187 0.66 -3.28 -17.29
CA THR A 187 1.64 -4.26 -16.78
C THR A 187 2.53 -3.61 -15.74
N ASN A 188 3.06 -2.41 -16.04
CA ASN A 188 3.88 -1.66 -15.09
C ASN A 188 3.09 -1.30 -13.82
N ALA A 189 1.81 -0.96 -13.91
CA ALA A 189 0.98 -0.74 -12.74
C ALA A 189 0.94 -1.97 -11.80
N ARG A 190 0.86 -3.19 -12.35
CA ARG A 190 0.90 -4.43 -11.55
C ARG A 190 2.27 -4.72 -10.95
N ILE A 191 3.34 -4.40 -11.68
CA ILE A 191 4.71 -4.49 -11.14
C ILE A 191 4.87 -3.49 -9.98
N PHE A 192 4.45 -2.26 -10.17
CA PHE A 192 4.58 -1.21 -9.15
C PHE A 192 3.69 -1.44 -7.94
N GLU A 193 2.50 -2.03 -8.11
CA GLU A 193 1.68 -2.51 -7.00
C GLU A 193 2.44 -3.53 -6.15
N LEU A 194 3.06 -4.53 -6.77
CA LEU A 194 3.88 -5.52 -6.06
C LEU A 194 5.05 -4.83 -5.33
N LEU A 195 5.76 -3.92 -6.00
CA LEU A 195 6.87 -3.19 -5.39
C LEU A 195 6.44 -2.40 -4.17
N LEU A 196 5.35 -1.64 -4.24
CA LEU A 196 4.84 -0.89 -3.09
C LEU A 196 4.43 -1.80 -1.94
N ARG A 197 3.76 -2.93 -2.20
CA ARG A 197 3.41 -3.92 -1.18
C ARG A 197 4.65 -4.52 -0.50
N LEU A 198 5.77 -4.62 -1.23
CA LEU A 198 7.08 -5.05 -0.73
C LEU A 198 7.93 -3.90 -0.17
N ARG A 199 7.39 -2.67 -0.13
CA ARG A 199 8.09 -1.45 0.32
C ARG A 199 9.34 -1.12 -0.51
N ALA A 200 9.25 -1.41 -1.80
CA ALA A 200 10.23 -1.02 -2.79
C ALA A 200 9.80 0.25 -3.51
N ASN A 201 10.76 0.98 -4.05
CA ASN A 201 10.56 2.29 -4.69
C ASN A 201 11.29 2.41 -6.02
N THR A 202 12.02 1.38 -6.47
CA THR A 202 12.90 1.46 -7.65
C THR A 202 12.61 0.32 -8.61
N TYR A 203 12.65 0.64 -9.90
CA TYR A 203 12.46 -0.32 -10.96
C TYR A 203 13.41 -0.06 -12.13
N TRP A 204 14.09 -1.10 -12.58
CA TRP A 204 14.83 -1.10 -13.83
C TRP A 204 14.03 -1.92 -14.85
N PRO A 205 13.46 -1.28 -15.87
CA PRO A 205 12.68 -1.96 -16.90
C PRO A 205 13.53 -2.81 -17.81
N ALA A 206 12.88 -3.71 -18.53
CA ALA A 206 13.48 -4.46 -19.65
C ALA A 206 14.00 -3.50 -20.72
N MET A 207 15.18 -3.79 -21.25
CA MET A 207 15.90 -2.90 -22.17
C MET A 207 16.43 -3.60 -23.44
N HIS A 208 16.03 -4.85 -23.68
CA HIS A 208 16.43 -5.57 -24.87
C HIS A 208 15.85 -4.90 -26.13
N GLU A 209 16.54 -4.95 -27.27
CA GLU A 209 16.15 -4.24 -28.50
C GLU A 209 14.73 -4.51 -28.99
N CYS A 210 14.18 -5.69 -28.71
CA CYS A 210 12.81 -6.03 -29.06
C CYS A 210 11.76 -5.45 -28.09
N THR A 211 12.18 -4.99 -26.91
CA THR A 211 11.31 -4.34 -25.94
C THR A 211 11.29 -2.84 -26.21
N ARG A 212 10.12 -2.28 -26.46
CA ARG A 212 10.01 -0.83 -26.63
C ARG A 212 10.48 -0.11 -25.36
N PRO A 213 11.34 0.93 -25.47
CA PRO A 213 11.87 1.65 -24.33
C PRO A 213 10.77 2.17 -23.40
N PHE A 214 11.04 2.13 -22.11
CA PHE A 214 10.06 2.48 -21.06
C PHE A 214 9.46 3.88 -21.28
N PHE A 215 10.30 4.88 -21.51
CA PHE A 215 9.87 6.28 -21.65
C PHE A 215 9.27 6.61 -23.03
N LEU A 216 9.48 5.75 -24.05
CA LEU A 216 8.84 5.88 -25.36
C LEU A 216 7.49 5.17 -25.41
N THR A 217 7.12 4.43 -24.38
CA THR A 217 5.82 3.77 -24.28
C THR A 217 4.85 4.68 -23.52
N GLU A 218 3.80 5.11 -24.23
CA GLU A 218 2.79 6.02 -23.71
C GLU A 218 2.16 5.48 -22.41
N GLY A 219 2.00 6.34 -21.41
CA GLY A 219 1.42 6.01 -20.11
C GLY A 219 2.39 5.42 -19.09
N ASN A 220 3.57 4.94 -19.48
CA ASN A 220 4.52 4.34 -18.52
C ASN A 220 5.07 5.37 -17.53
N ARG A 221 5.41 6.57 -18.00
CA ARG A 221 5.89 7.67 -17.16
C ARG A 221 4.85 8.08 -16.12
N GLU A 222 3.61 8.24 -16.56
CA GLU A 222 2.50 8.65 -15.70
C GLU A 222 2.22 7.61 -14.62
N VAL A 223 2.28 6.33 -14.96
CA VAL A 223 2.13 5.23 -13.99
C VAL A 223 3.29 5.22 -13.00
N ALA A 224 4.54 5.40 -13.43
CA ALA A 224 5.67 5.49 -12.51
C ALA A 224 5.50 6.64 -11.53
N GLN A 225 5.07 7.81 -12.01
CA GLN A 225 4.77 8.97 -11.16
C GLN A 225 3.61 8.70 -10.18
N GLN A 226 2.55 8.05 -10.66
CA GLN A 226 1.39 7.70 -9.84
C GLN A 226 1.75 6.76 -8.68
N TYR A 227 2.63 5.81 -8.91
CA TYR A 227 3.09 4.84 -7.92
C TYR A 227 4.35 5.30 -7.16
N GLY A 228 4.93 6.45 -7.50
CA GLY A 228 6.13 6.99 -6.87
C GLY A 228 7.37 6.10 -7.11
N ILE A 229 7.48 5.45 -8.27
CA ILE A 229 8.58 4.54 -8.56
C ILE A 229 9.69 5.29 -9.31
N TYR A 230 10.91 5.20 -8.78
CA TYR A 230 12.12 5.68 -9.42
C TYR A 230 12.53 4.71 -10.52
N ILE A 231 12.59 5.22 -11.75
CA ILE A 231 13.00 4.43 -12.91
C ILE A 231 14.50 4.60 -13.11
N GLY A 232 15.21 3.49 -13.09
CA GLY A 232 16.62 3.41 -13.41
C GLY A 232 16.85 2.64 -14.71
N GLY A 233 18.09 2.45 -15.06
CA GLY A 233 18.49 1.68 -16.23
C GLY A 233 19.73 0.86 -15.96
N SER A 234 20.01 -0.10 -16.85
CA SER A 234 21.21 -0.93 -16.82
C SER A 234 22.16 -0.53 -17.97
N HIS A 235 23.16 -1.37 -18.23
CA HIS A 235 24.26 -1.09 -19.16
C HIS A 235 23.89 -0.83 -20.62
N CYS A 236 22.77 -1.40 -21.10
CA CYS A 236 22.32 -1.19 -22.49
C CYS A 236 21.54 0.11 -22.68
N GLU A 237 20.99 0.67 -21.61
CA GLU A 237 20.21 1.91 -21.63
C GLU A 237 20.73 2.89 -20.58
N PRO A 238 21.92 3.47 -20.81
CA PRO A 238 22.46 4.46 -19.88
C PRO A 238 21.50 5.65 -19.77
N MET A 239 21.27 6.12 -18.55
CA MET A 239 20.32 7.20 -18.25
C MET A 239 18.87 6.88 -18.68
N ALA A 240 18.51 5.59 -18.73
CA ALA A 240 17.21 5.08 -19.18
C ALA A 240 16.83 5.51 -20.60
N SER A 241 17.81 5.72 -21.48
CA SER A 241 17.63 6.03 -22.89
C SER A 241 18.07 4.86 -23.76
N SER A 242 17.26 4.50 -24.77
CA SER A 242 17.60 3.43 -25.70
C SER A 242 18.70 3.84 -26.65
N THR A 243 19.80 3.10 -26.69
CA THR A 243 20.90 3.33 -27.65
C THR A 243 20.54 2.94 -29.06
N ALA A 244 19.49 2.13 -29.28
CA ALA A 244 19.05 1.67 -30.57
C ALA A 244 18.10 2.63 -31.29
N GLY A 245 17.46 3.56 -30.59
CA GLY A 245 16.43 4.41 -31.20
C GLY A 245 16.39 5.88 -30.78
N GLU A 246 17.20 6.28 -29.80
CA GLU A 246 17.19 7.65 -29.24
C GLU A 246 18.51 8.40 -29.47
N TRP A 247 19.47 7.79 -30.18
CA TRP A 247 20.77 8.38 -30.55
C TRP A 247 20.98 8.45 -32.05
#